data_2e88161321c7d239a55b1e885834426c
#
_entry.id   2e88161321c7d239a55b1e885834426c
#
_cell.length_a   1.000
_cell.length_b   1.000
_cell.length_c   1.000
_cell.angle_alpha   90.00
_cell.angle_beta   90.00
_cell.angle_gamma   90.00
#
_symmetry.space_group_name_H-M   'P 1'
#
loop_
_entity.id
_entity.type
_entity.pdbx_description
1 polymer ?
#
loop_
_entity_poly.entity_id
_entity_poly.type
_entity_poly.pdbx_seq_one_letter_code
_entity_poly.pdbx_strand_id
1 'polypeptide(L)'
;MRAVGEALGLPEKLVWRQPFPGPGLTVRCLGEVTSERVSRLRAADAILIEELSKAGYLGKRSKTSQAFAVLLPVRSVGVMGDQRTYQEAVAIRAVTTDDFMTADWARLPDTLLAKISSRIVNEVDGINRVVYDITSKPPATIEWE
;
A
#
# COMPACT_ATOMS: atom_id res chain seq x y z
N MET A 1 -1.54 -21.63 -11.00
CA MET A 1 -2.85 -20.94 -11.00
C MET A 1 -2.95 -19.84 -12.05
N ARG A 2 -2.02 -18.85 -12.08
CA ARG A 2 -2.07 -17.77 -13.10
C ARG A 2 -2.00 -18.27 -14.55
N ALA A 3 -1.10 -19.20 -14.85
CA ALA A 3 -0.98 -19.80 -16.17
C ALA A 3 -2.28 -20.51 -16.64
N VAL A 4 -3.01 -21.12 -15.72
CA VAL A 4 -4.33 -21.73 -16.03
C VAL A 4 -5.36 -20.65 -16.34
N GLY A 5 -5.37 -19.54 -15.59
CA GLY A 5 -6.25 -18.41 -15.84
C GLY A 5 -6.03 -17.80 -17.22
N GLU A 6 -4.76 -17.63 -17.62
CA GLU A 6 -4.41 -17.16 -18.96
C GLU A 6 -4.87 -18.13 -20.05
N ALA A 7 -4.62 -19.43 -19.86
CA ALA A 7 -5.06 -20.47 -20.81
C ALA A 7 -6.59 -20.54 -20.98
N LEU A 8 -7.34 -20.17 -19.94
CA LEU A 8 -8.80 -20.07 -19.98
C LEU A 8 -9.33 -18.74 -20.57
N GLY A 9 -8.44 -17.86 -21.01
CA GLY A 9 -8.82 -16.59 -21.61
C GLY A 9 -9.37 -15.54 -20.65
N LEU A 10 -9.05 -15.65 -19.36
CA LEU A 10 -9.45 -14.64 -18.37
C LEU A 10 -8.72 -13.32 -18.64
N PRO A 11 -9.36 -12.17 -18.42
CA PRO A 11 -8.72 -10.87 -18.58
C PRO A 11 -7.46 -10.75 -17.74
N GLU A 12 -6.40 -10.18 -18.31
CA GLU A 12 -5.10 -10.01 -17.65
C GLU A 12 -5.22 -9.35 -16.27
N LYS A 13 -6.07 -8.34 -16.15
CA LYS A 13 -6.35 -7.66 -14.88
C LYS A 13 -6.86 -8.56 -13.77
N LEU A 14 -7.59 -9.64 -14.12
CA LEU A 14 -8.08 -10.63 -13.16
C LEU A 14 -7.00 -11.62 -12.79
N VAL A 15 -6.26 -12.11 -13.78
CA VAL A 15 -5.20 -13.13 -13.60
C VAL A 15 -4.05 -12.56 -12.75
N TRP A 16 -3.67 -11.32 -12.99
CA TRP A 16 -2.55 -10.65 -12.34
C TRP A 16 -2.95 -9.74 -11.18
N ARG A 17 -4.20 -9.86 -10.74
CA ARG A 17 -4.66 -9.17 -9.54
C ARG A 17 -3.78 -9.51 -8.34
N GLN A 18 -3.47 -8.49 -7.54
CA GLN A 18 -2.75 -8.69 -6.29
C GLN A 18 -3.58 -9.54 -5.32
N PRO A 19 -2.92 -10.31 -4.43
CA PRO A 19 -3.60 -10.93 -3.31
C PRO A 19 -4.32 -9.88 -2.47
N PHE A 20 -5.54 -10.20 -2.04
CA PHE A 20 -6.32 -9.36 -1.15
C PHE A 20 -6.73 -10.18 0.08
N PRO A 21 -6.58 -9.66 1.30
CA PRO A 21 -6.88 -10.42 2.51
C PRO A 21 -8.37 -10.76 2.61
N GLY A 22 -8.68 -11.96 3.10
CA GLY A 22 -10.05 -12.41 3.32
C GLY A 22 -10.89 -11.46 4.18
N PRO A 23 -10.36 -10.95 5.32
CA PRO A 23 -11.07 -9.96 6.14
C PRO A 23 -11.20 -8.58 5.51
N GLY A 24 -10.64 -8.35 4.34
CA GLY A 24 -10.71 -7.08 3.64
C GLY A 24 -9.76 -6.02 4.22
N LEU A 25 -10.15 -4.75 4.06
CA LEU A 25 -9.33 -3.61 4.49
C LEU A 25 -9.18 -3.48 6.01
N THR A 26 -9.97 -4.19 6.79
CA THR A 26 -9.93 -4.10 8.25
C THR A 26 -8.56 -4.49 8.82
N VAL A 27 -7.88 -5.47 8.22
CA VAL A 27 -6.53 -5.89 8.64
C VAL A 27 -5.44 -4.87 8.29
N ARG A 28 -5.77 -3.87 7.47
CA ARG A 28 -4.87 -2.77 7.10
C ARG A 28 -5.25 -1.45 7.79
N CYS A 29 -6.35 -1.44 8.53
CA CYS A 29 -6.77 -0.33 9.38
C CYS A 29 -6.44 -0.70 10.83
N LEU A 30 -5.22 -0.41 11.28
CA LEU A 30 -4.77 -0.80 12.61
C LEU A 30 -5.45 0.05 13.69
N GLY A 31 -5.77 -0.57 14.81
CA GLY A 31 -6.50 0.05 15.89
C GLY A 31 -8.01 0.04 15.64
N GLU A 32 -8.70 1.10 16.07
CA GLU A 32 -10.14 1.20 15.89
C GLU A 32 -10.54 1.29 14.42
N VAL A 33 -11.50 0.48 14.01
CA VAL A 33 -12.05 0.47 12.66
C VAL A 33 -13.31 1.35 12.63
N THR A 34 -13.19 2.51 12.01
CA THR A 34 -14.31 3.43 11.80
C THR A 34 -14.52 3.67 10.30
N SER A 35 -15.73 4.07 9.93
CA SER A 35 -16.04 4.42 8.53
C SER A 35 -15.10 5.52 8.00
N GLU A 36 -14.81 6.53 8.83
CA GLU A 36 -13.89 7.61 8.48
C GLU A 36 -12.45 7.10 8.24
N ARG A 37 -11.93 6.27 9.13
CA ARG A 37 -10.59 5.71 9.00
C ARG A 37 -10.47 4.77 7.80
N VAL A 38 -11.49 3.96 7.55
CA VAL A 38 -11.53 3.10 6.36
C VAL A 38 -11.57 3.93 5.08
N SER A 39 -12.30 5.03 5.05
CA SER A 39 -12.33 5.95 3.90
C SER A 39 -10.97 6.59 3.64
N ARG A 40 -10.24 7.01 4.68
CA ARG A 40 -8.86 7.50 4.57
C ARG A 40 -7.93 6.44 3.99
N LEU A 41 -8.00 5.22 4.51
CA LEU A 41 -7.19 4.10 4.04
C LEU A 41 -7.46 3.80 2.57
N ARG A 42 -8.72 3.75 2.16
CA ARG A 42 -9.10 3.52 0.76
C ARG A 42 -8.53 4.59 -0.17
N ALA A 43 -8.62 5.84 0.23
CA ALA A 43 -8.09 6.95 -0.56
C ALA A 43 -6.57 6.89 -0.69
N ALA A 44 -5.87 6.62 0.40
CA ALA A 44 -4.41 6.47 0.39
C ALA A 44 -3.96 5.27 -0.45
N ASP A 45 -4.63 4.13 -0.30
CA ASP A 45 -4.34 2.91 -1.07
C ASP A 45 -4.60 3.12 -2.57
N ALA A 46 -5.69 3.80 -2.93
CA ALA A 46 -5.99 4.12 -4.33
C ALA A 46 -4.90 4.96 -4.98
N ILE A 47 -4.38 5.97 -4.28
CA ILE A 47 -3.27 6.81 -4.76
C ILE A 47 -2.01 5.96 -4.96
N LEU A 48 -1.66 5.12 -3.98
CA LEU A 48 -0.51 4.22 -4.05
C LEU A 48 -0.60 3.31 -5.28
N ILE A 49 -1.71 2.62 -5.46
CA ILE A 49 -1.92 1.67 -6.57
C ILE A 49 -1.91 2.40 -7.92
N GLU A 50 -2.53 3.57 -8.01
CA GLU A 50 -2.53 4.38 -9.22
C GLU A 50 -1.10 4.77 -9.65
N GLU A 51 -0.31 5.30 -8.73
CA GLU A 51 1.05 5.74 -9.03
C GLU A 51 1.98 4.57 -9.36
N LEU A 52 1.88 3.46 -8.64
CA LEU A 52 2.65 2.25 -8.93
C LEU A 52 2.28 1.67 -10.30
N SER A 53 1.00 1.67 -10.64
CA SER A 53 0.53 1.16 -11.94
C SER A 53 1.01 2.04 -13.09
N LYS A 54 0.91 3.36 -12.95
CA LYS A 54 1.40 4.32 -13.96
C LYS A 54 2.91 4.21 -14.20
N ALA A 55 3.66 3.93 -13.14
CA ALA A 55 5.12 3.78 -13.20
C ALA A 55 5.57 2.38 -13.63
N GLY A 56 4.65 1.43 -13.85
CA GLY A 56 4.97 0.07 -14.30
C GLY A 56 5.44 -0.87 -13.19
N TYR A 57 5.16 -0.56 -11.94
CA TYR A 57 5.58 -1.38 -10.77
C TYR A 57 4.53 -2.40 -10.33
N LEU A 58 3.37 -2.45 -10.99
CA LEU A 58 2.33 -3.47 -10.76
C LEU A 58 1.94 -4.13 -12.08
N GLY A 59 1.50 -5.40 -12.01
CA GLY A 59 1.05 -6.19 -13.15
C GLY A 59 2.03 -7.29 -13.56
N LYS A 60 1.77 -7.92 -14.70
CA LYS A 60 2.43 -9.14 -15.17
C LYS A 60 3.95 -9.04 -15.28
N ARG A 61 4.46 -7.89 -15.70
CA ARG A 61 5.90 -7.66 -15.94
C ARG A 61 6.60 -6.98 -14.76
N SER A 62 5.88 -6.74 -13.69
CA SER A 62 6.41 -6.05 -12.53
C SER A 62 7.11 -6.99 -11.59
N LYS A 63 8.17 -6.49 -10.95
CA LYS A 63 8.86 -7.18 -9.86
C LYS A 63 8.13 -7.04 -8.52
N THR A 64 7.24 -6.06 -8.37
CA THR A 64 6.44 -5.89 -7.16
C THR A 64 5.30 -6.90 -7.15
N SER A 65 5.32 -7.80 -6.18
CA SER A 65 4.34 -8.88 -6.08
C SER A 65 3.06 -8.45 -5.36
N GLN A 66 3.20 -7.56 -4.39
CA GLN A 66 2.10 -7.00 -3.62
C GLN A 66 2.47 -5.63 -3.08
N ALA A 67 1.55 -4.68 -3.11
CA ALA A 67 1.70 -3.36 -2.51
C ALA A 67 0.37 -2.87 -1.95
N PHE A 68 0.39 -2.25 -0.79
CA PHE A 68 -0.78 -1.71 -0.12
C PHE A 68 -0.41 -0.64 0.90
N ALA A 69 -1.40 0.16 1.28
CA ALA A 69 -1.29 1.10 2.38
C ALA A 69 -1.84 0.50 3.68
N VAL A 70 -1.27 0.90 4.80
CA VAL A 70 -1.71 0.52 6.16
C VAL A 70 -1.92 1.80 6.96
N LEU A 71 -3.11 1.98 7.51
CA LEU A 71 -3.39 3.13 8.37
C LEU A 71 -2.97 2.79 9.81
N LEU A 72 -2.05 3.60 10.35
CA LEU A 72 -1.49 3.38 11.68
C LEU A 72 -2.32 4.12 12.75
N PRO A 73 -2.51 3.53 13.94
CA PRO A 73 -3.23 4.17 15.04
C PRO A 73 -2.33 5.14 15.81
N VAL A 74 -1.49 5.87 15.10
CA VAL A 74 -0.51 6.81 15.66
C VAL A 74 -0.77 8.17 15.07
N ARG A 75 -0.85 9.17 15.92
CA ARG A 75 -0.92 10.57 15.49
C ARG A 75 0.47 11.21 15.57
N SER A 76 0.75 12.02 14.59
CA SER A 76 2.03 12.69 14.41
C SER A 76 1.81 14.18 14.22
N VAL A 77 2.74 14.96 14.72
CA VAL A 77 2.77 16.41 14.50
C VAL A 77 3.20 16.69 13.06
N GLY A 78 2.47 17.55 12.38
CA GLY A 78 2.82 18.07 11.07
C GLY A 78 2.60 19.57 10.98
N VAL A 79 3.01 20.14 9.87
CA VAL A 79 2.77 21.54 9.53
C VAL A 79 2.18 21.60 8.13
N MET A 80 1.00 22.20 7.99
CA MET A 80 0.35 22.44 6.71
C MET A 80 0.03 23.92 6.59
N GLY A 81 0.70 24.60 5.66
CA GLY A 81 0.70 26.07 5.63
C GLY A 81 1.34 26.62 6.92
N ASP A 82 0.66 27.55 7.57
CA ASP A 82 1.10 28.16 8.84
C ASP A 82 0.57 27.44 10.09
N GLN A 83 -0.14 26.30 9.92
CA GLN A 83 -0.81 25.62 11.02
C GLN A 83 -0.13 24.29 11.36
N ARG A 84 -0.02 24.01 12.65
CA ARG A 84 0.34 22.69 13.16
C ARG A 84 -0.86 21.75 13.01
N THR A 85 -0.56 20.54 12.59
CA THR A 85 -1.55 19.45 12.51
C THR A 85 -1.15 18.33 13.46
N TYR A 86 -2.14 17.55 13.89
CA TYR A 86 -1.94 16.34 14.68
C TYR A 86 -2.84 15.26 14.10
N GLN A 87 -2.27 14.49 13.16
CA GLN A 87 -3.02 13.58 12.31
C GLN A 87 -2.35 12.21 12.24
N GLU A 88 -3.03 11.26 11.62
CA GLU A 88 -2.56 9.89 11.53
C GLU A 88 -1.45 9.71 10.49
N ALA A 89 -0.71 8.62 10.64
CA ALA A 89 0.33 8.20 9.71
C ALA A 89 -0.14 6.99 8.89
N VAL A 90 0.36 6.90 7.66
CA VAL A 90 0.17 5.76 6.77
C VAL A 90 1.52 5.10 6.52
N ALA A 91 1.57 3.77 6.63
CA ALA A 91 2.69 2.98 6.17
C ALA A 91 2.40 2.43 4.76
N ILE A 92 3.38 2.50 3.88
CA ILE A 92 3.35 1.83 2.60
C ILE A 92 4.10 0.51 2.74
N ARG A 93 3.48 -0.57 2.33
CA ARG A 93 4.09 -1.89 2.23
C ARG A 93 4.12 -2.31 0.76
N ALA A 94 5.31 -2.56 0.23
CA ALA A 94 5.48 -3.13 -1.10
C ALA A 94 6.58 -4.19 -1.05
N VAL A 95 6.31 -5.37 -1.59
CA VAL A 95 7.20 -6.52 -1.50
C VAL A 95 7.41 -7.19 -2.85
N THR A 96 8.59 -7.80 -2.97
CA THR A 96 8.94 -8.73 -4.04
C THR A 96 9.02 -10.13 -3.45
N THR A 97 8.38 -11.09 -4.08
CA THR A 97 8.38 -12.49 -3.65
C THR A 97 8.03 -13.40 -4.81
N ASP A 98 8.51 -14.63 -4.77
CA ASP A 98 8.16 -15.66 -5.74
C ASP A 98 7.05 -16.60 -5.22
N ASP A 99 7.07 -16.90 -3.93
CA ASP A 99 6.24 -17.93 -3.31
C ASP A 99 5.40 -17.45 -2.11
N PHE A 100 5.54 -16.20 -1.70
CA PHE A 100 4.93 -15.60 -0.50
C PHE A 100 5.38 -16.22 0.84
N MET A 101 6.28 -17.19 0.81
CA MET A 101 6.90 -17.77 2.02
C MET A 101 8.00 -16.87 2.55
N THR A 102 8.83 -16.37 1.64
CA THR A 102 9.84 -15.35 1.91
C THR A 102 9.55 -14.14 1.02
N ALA A 103 9.85 -12.96 1.50
CA ALA A 103 9.65 -11.73 0.75
C ALA A 103 10.70 -10.69 1.13
N ASP A 104 11.09 -9.88 0.17
CA ASP A 104 11.90 -8.69 0.40
C ASP A 104 11.07 -7.44 0.11
N TRP A 105 11.44 -6.31 0.70
CA TRP A 105 10.78 -5.06 0.38
C TRP A 105 11.16 -4.60 -1.04
N ALA A 106 10.20 -4.06 -1.76
CA ALA A 106 10.42 -3.59 -3.12
C ALA A 106 11.26 -2.32 -3.14
N ARG A 107 12.32 -2.28 -3.97
CA ARG A 107 13.16 -1.09 -4.18
C ARG A 107 12.46 -0.18 -5.18
N LEU A 108 11.56 0.65 -4.68
CA LEU A 108 10.87 1.65 -5.49
C LEU A 108 11.77 2.89 -5.65
N PRO A 109 11.74 3.59 -6.79
CA PRO A 109 12.48 4.83 -6.93
C PRO A 109 12.09 5.86 -5.87
N ASP A 110 13.06 6.58 -5.35
CA ASP A 110 12.84 7.64 -4.36
C ASP A 110 11.90 8.74 -4.88
N THR A 111 12.01 9.09 -6.15
CA THR A 111 11.12 10.05 -6.82
C THR A 111 9.67 9.57 -6.83
N LEU A 112 9.43 8.28 -7.04
CA LEU A 112 8.10 7.69 -7.00
C LEU A 112 7.54 7.69 -5.58
N LEU A 113 8.34 7.31 -4.60
CA LEU A 113 7.96 7.35 -3.18
C LEU A 113 7.63 8.78 -2.74
N ALA A 114 8.42 9.76 -3.14
CA ALA A 114 8.18 11.17 -2.87
C ALA A 114 6.86 11.65 -3.46
N LYS A 115 6.55 11.26 -4.70
CA LYS A 115 5.29 11.60 -5.37
C LYS A 115 4.09 10.98 -4.66
N ILE A 116 4.16 9.70 -4.32
CA ILE A 116 3.10 8.99 -3.59
C ILE A 116 2.85 9.67 -2.24
N SER A 117 3.90 9.92 -1.48
CA SER A 117 3.83 10.58 -0.17
C SER A 117 3.18 11.98 -0.29
N SER A 118 3.64 12.79 -1.23
CA SER A 118 3.10 14.12 -1.45
C SER A 118 1.61 14.08 -1.81
N ARG A 119 1.21 13.18 -2.70
CA ARG A 119 -0.20 13.02 -3.07
C ARG A 119 -1.06 12.58 -1.89
N ILE A 120 -0.63 11.58 -1.14
CA ILE A 120 -1.40 11.09 0.02
C ILE A 120 -1.62 12.22 1.03
N VAL A 121 -0.57 12.92 1.41
CA VAL A 121 -0.66 14.00 2.41
C VAL A 121 -1.53 15.16 1.93
N ASN A 122 -1.48 15.51 0.64
CA ASN A 122 -2.23 16.64 0.10
C ASN A 122 -3.67 16.30 -0.27
N GLU A 123 -3.95 15.07 -0.67
CA GLU A 123 -5.27 14.67 -1.19
C GLU A 123 -6.12 13.91 -0.17
N VAL A 124 -5.53 13.36 0.90
CA VAL A 124 -6.27 12.58 1.92
C VAL A 124 -6.28 13.34 3.23
N ASP A 125 -7.45 13.84 3.61
CA ASP A 125 -7.62 14.52 4.88
C ASP A 125 -7.39 13.59 6.07
N GLY A 126 -6.67 14.07 7.08
CA GLY A 126 -6.42 13.32 8.30
C GLY A 126 -5.13 12.50 8.30
N ILE A 127 -4.34 12.55 7.23
CA ILE A 127 -3.01 11.93 7.12
C ILE A 127 -1.97 13.02 6.88
N ASN A 128 -0.97 13.11 7.74
CA ASN A 128 0.12 14.07 7.61
C ASN A 128 1.51 13.43 7.53
N ARG A 129 1.59 12.10 7.52
CA ARG A 129 2.87 11.40 7.45
C ARG A 129 2.74 10.08 6.71
N VAL A 130 3.71 9.83 5.84
CA VAL A 130 3.85 8.57 5.12
C VAL A 130 5.20 7.96 5.46
N VAL A 131 5.21 6.67 5.81
CA VAL A 131 6.42 5.89 6.05
C VAL A 131 6.47 4.70 5.10
N TYR A 132 7.67 4.19 4.83
CA TYR A 132 7.86 3.02 3.97
C TYR A 132 8.40 1.85 4.79
N ASP A 133 7.69 0.72 4.80
CA ASP A 133 8.11 -0.47 5.52
C ASP A 133 9.17 -1.23 4.72
N ILE A 134 10.40 -1.21 5.23
CA ILE A 134 11.57 -1.83 4.61
C ILE A 134 11.96 -3.15 5.28
N THR A 135 11.02 -3.84 5.89
CA THR A 135 11.29 -5.09 6.61
C THR A 135 11.02 -6.29 5.72
N SER A 136 11.97 -7.22 5.66
CA SER A 136 11.83 -8.46 4.94
C SER A 136 11.02 -9.51 5.71
N LYS A 137 10.51 -10.50 5.01
CA LYS A 137 9.88 -11.69 5.60
C LYS A 137 10.80 -12.90 5.37
N PRO A 138 11.30 -13.58 6.41
CA PRO A 138 11.24 -13.19 7.83
C PRO A 138 12.11 -11.97 8.13
N PRO A 139 12.00 -11.29 9.29
CA PRO A 139 11.19 -11.65 10.47
C PRO A 139 9.74 -11.16 10.41
N ALA A 140 9.45 -10.13 9.60
CA ALA A 140 8.09 -9.62 9.51
C ALA A 140 7.23 -10.49 8.57
N THR A 141 5.92 -10.35 8.70
CA THR A 141 4.97 -10.87 7.71
C THR A 141 4.74 -9.83 6.60
N ILE A 142 4.07 -10.22 5.51
CA ILE A 142 3.73 -9.26 4.45
C ILE A 142 2.66 -8.31 4.96
N GLU A 143 1.51 -8.86 5.41
CA GLU A 143 0.47 -8.07 6.09
C GLU A 143 0.92 -7.70 7.50
N TRP A 144 0.37 -6.61 8.05
CA TRP A 144 0.67 -6.15 9.41
C TRP A 144 -0.18 -6.85 10.47
N GLU A 145 -1.35 -7.36 10.08
CA GLU A 145 -2.23 -8.17 10.94
C GLU A 145 -2.75 -9.43 10.25
#